data_569d0e9d58f11df0339c46328a55ce52
#
_entry.id   569d0e9d58f11df0339c46328a55ce52
#
_cell.length_a   1.000
_cell.length_b   1.000
_cell.length_c   1.000
_cell.angle_alpha   90.00
_cell.angle_beta   90.00
_cell.angle_gamma   90.00
#
_symmetry.space_group_name_H-M   'P 1'
#
loop_
_entity.id
_entity.type
_entity.pdbx_description
1 polymer ?
#
loop_
_entity_poly.entity_id
_entity_poly.type
_entity_poly.pdbx_seq_one_letter_code
_entity_poly.pdbx_strand_id
1 'polypeptide(L)'
;VNDLLKTVEVAELLRVHPKHVYRLLDQGLPGRRVGSEWRFVREEVLAWSARRDQVVAVPARARGDEQVAPLLGANGDLVVEILLSHLLGDDKPLVGFIQADRQTALAQLETKAILLAGYHADKPPARIEATRLARIHLVRRQVGLAHPASLRVRSLGDIARRRLALRPPSAGVREHFDRAIAAARLTLRKLEARTTVHVSHRDTVCAVVRGEADLALTTAAWAERVGLRFYPIAEESYDLLLFAEHLGDPRVVGVCEVAQSRSFRTALDRVAGYKTDETGEIRYEFETAAG
;
A
#
# COMPACT_ATOMS: atom_id res chain seq x y z
N VAL A 1 -3.70 47.63 -11.91
CA VAL A 1 -3.01 46.78 -12.93
C VAL A 1 -3.19 45.35 -12.48
N ASN A 2 -4.05 44.58 -13.19
CA ASN A 2 -4.26 43.16 -12.88
C ASN A 2 -2.94 42.40 -13.15
N ASP A 3 -2.33 41.91 -12.08
CA ASP A 3 -1.05 41.20 -12.13
C ASP A 3 -1.35 39.76 -12.64
N LEU A 4 -0.99 39.51 -13.92
CA LEU A 4 -1.21 38.22 -14.57
C LEU A 4 -0.04 37.28 -14.27
N LEU A 5 -0.27 36.29 -13.44
CA LEU A 5 0.70 35.27 -13.05
C LEU A 5 0.86 34.19 -14.13
N LYS A 6 2.08 33.67 -14.28
CA LYS A 6 2.40 32.47 -15.04
C LYS A 6 2.16 31.21 -14.18
N THR A 7 2.14 30.04 -14.80
CA THR A 7 1.95 28.76 -14.11
C THR A 7 2.96 28.53 -12.97
N VAL A 8 4.23 28.94 -13.16
CA VAL A 8 5.28 28.79 -12.13
C VAL A 8 5.00 29.70 -10.93
N GLU A 9 4.58 30.96 -11.19
CA GLU A 9 4.27 31.94 -10.13
C GLU A 9 3.02 31.52 -9.33
N VAL A 10 2.03 30.87 -9.97
CA VAL A 10 0.89 30.28 -9.27
C VAL A 10 1.32 29.08 -8.43
N ALA A 11 2.25 28.26 -8.92
CA ALA A 11 2.80 27.15 -8.17
C ALA A 11 3.52 27.62 -6.90
N GLU A 12 4.32 28.69 -7.00
CA GLU A 12 4.98 29.33 -5.86
C GLU A 12 3.97 29.93 -4.88
N LEU A 13 2.97 30.67 -5.40
CA LEU A 13 1.92 31.29 -4.60
C LEU A 13 1.12 30.27 -3.78
N LEU A 14 0.79 29.12 -4.39
CA LEU A 14 0.04 28.04 -3.77
C LEU A 14 0.95 27.00 -3.07
N ARG A 15 2.28 27.17 -3.11
CA ARG A 15 3.29 26.26 -2.57
C ARG A 15 3.14 24.82 -3.08
N VAL A 16 2.90 24.67 -4.39
CA VAL A 16 2.74 23.37 -5.07
C VAL A 16 3.74 23.24 -6.21
N HIS A 17 3.98 22.01 -6.68
CA HIS A 17 4.81 21.81 -7.86
C HIS A 17 4.12 22.34 -9.14
N PRO A 18 4.82 22.98 -10.13
CA PRO A 18 4.21 23.53 -11.35
C PRO A 18 3.31 22.56 -12.13
N LYS A 19 3.67 21.28 -12.21
CA LYS A 19 2.82 20.25 -12.83
C LYS A 19 1.47 20.07 -12.11
N HIS A 20 1.39 20.40 -10.83
CA HIS A 20 0.17 20.32 -10.07
C HIS A 20 -0.85 21.40 -10.47
N VAL A 21 -0.38 22.57 -10.91
CA VAL A 21 -1.25 23.67 -11.35
C VAL A 21 -2.18 23.23 -12.49
N TYR A 22 -1.71 22.40 -13.42
CA TYR A 22 -2.54 21.87 -14.50
C TYR A 22 -3.68 21.00 -13.96
N ARG A 23 -3.43 20.21 -12.94
CA ARG A 23 -4.47 19.42 -12.27
C ARG A 23 -5.46 20.31 -11.49
N LEU A 24 -4.99 21.42 -10.94
CA LEU A 24 -5.86 22.39 -10.27
C LEU A 24 -6.78 23.12 -11.27
N LEU A 25 -6.36 23.31 -12.51
CA LEU A 25 -7.23 23.84 -13.60
C LEU A 25 -8.41 22.88 -13.85
N ASP A 26 -8.18 21.58 -13.90
CA ASP A 26 -9.25 20.57 -14.04
C ASP A 26 -10.20 20.57 -12.83
N GLN A 27 -9.75 21.09 -11.69
CA GLN A 27 -10.52 21.25 -10.45
C GLN A 27 -11.15 22.64 -10.29
N GLY A 28 -11.13 23.45 -11.36
CA GLY A 28 -11.77 24.76 -11.38
C GLY A 28 -10.92 25.93 -10.93
N LEU A 29 -9.58 25.77 -10.86
CA LEU A 29 -8.66 26.91 -10.67
C LEU A 29 -8.90 27.91 -11.82
N PRO A 30 -9.24 29.19 -11.54
CA PRO A 30 -9.48 30.17 -12.58
C PRO A 30 -8.20 30.49 -13.34
N GLY A 31 -8.17 30.18 -14.62
CA GLY A 31 -7.05 30.47 -15.52
C GLY A 31 -7.55 30.76 -16.92
N ARG A 32 -6.82 31.61 -17.65
CA ARG A 32 -7.12 32.02 -19.02
C ARG A 32 -5.99 31.61 -19.95
N ARG A 33 -6.30 31.08 -21.09
CA ARG A 33 -5.29 30.74 -22.10
C ARG A 33 -4.99 31.97 -22.95
N VAL A 34 -3.73 32.40 -22.95
CA VAL A 34 -3.24 33.51 -23.79
C VAL A 34 -2.17 32.93 -24.73
N GLY A 35 -2.56 32.70 -26.00
CA GLY A 35 -1.72 31.96 -26.94
C GLY A 35 -1.55 30.49 -26.50
N SER A 36 -0.31 30.05 -26.36
CA SER A 36 0.05 28.70 -25.91
C SER A 36 0.18 28.59 -24.38
N GLU A 37 0.13 29.68 -23.65
CA GLU A 37 0.42 29.72 -22.21
C GLU A 37 -0.81 30.04 -21.37
N TRP A 38 -0.84 29.49 -20.15
CA TRP A 38 -1.83 29.86 -19.12
C TRP A 38 -1.43 31.14 -18.41
N ARG A 39 -2.42 32.00 -18.14
CA ARG A 39 -2.32 33.21 -17.32
C ARG A 39 -3.40 33.21 -16.26
N PHE A 40 -3.06 33.69 -15.07
CA PHE A 40 -3.92 33.66 -13.90
C PHE A 40 -3.95 35.04 -13.26
N VAL A 41 -5.12 35.47 -12.85
CA VAL A 41 -5.26 36.69 -12.05
C VAL A 41 -5.02 36.35 -10.59
N ARG A 42 -4.04 36.98 -9.96
CA ARG A 42 -3.63 36.69 -8.56
C ARG A 42 -4.81 36.66 -7.60
N GLU A 43 -5.68 37.68 -7.68
CA GLU A 43 -6.85 37.82 -6.82
C GLU A 43 -7.86 36.65 -7.02
N GLU A 44 -8.06 36.21 -8.26
CA GLU A 44 -8.93 35.06 -8.57
C GLU A 44 -8.37 33.76 -8.02
N VAL A 45 -7.03 33.55 -8.09
CA VAL A 45 -6.34 32.39 -7.53
C VAL A 45 -6.46 32.37 -6.01
N LEU A 46 -6.23 33.50 -5.34
CA LEU A 46 -6.34 33.62 -3.89
C LEU A 46 -7.79 33.45 -3.42
N ALA A 47 -8.76 34.05 -4.11
CA ALA A 47 -10.17 33.90 -3.80
C ALA A 47 -10.67 32.46 -4.02
N TRP A 48 -10.12 31.75 -5.00
CA TRP A 48 -10.40 30.33 -5.24
C TRP A 48 -9.78 29.45 -4.13
N SER A 49 -8.54 29.72 -3.74
CA SER A 49 -7.88 29.03 -2.62
C SER A 49 -8.63 29.26 -1.31
N ALA A 50 -8.98 30.52 -0.99
CA ALA A 50 -9.71 30.86 0.23
C ALA A 50 -11.11 30.23 0.29
N ARG A 51 -11.79 30.06 -0.85
CA ARG A 51 -13.06 29.33 -0.90
C ARG A 51 -12.90 27.84 -0.62
N ARG A 52 -11.75 27.25 -0.97
CA ARG A 52 -11.40 25.88 -0.62
C ARG A 52 -11.06 25.74 0.87
N ASP A 53 -10.38 26.73 1.44
CA ASP A 53 -10.08 26.76 2.88
C ASP A 53 -11.35 26.95 3.74
N GLN A 54 -12.36 27.68 3.22
CA GLN A 54 -13.67 27.79 3.89
C GLN A 54 -14.50 26.51 3.84
N VAL A 55 -14.24 25.59 2.89
CA VAL A 55 -14.84 24.25 2.88
C VAL A 55 -14.16 23.32 3.91
N VAL A 56 -13.00 23.70 4.44
CA VAL A 56 -12.30 23.00 5.54
C VAL A 56 -12.77 23.47 6.93
N ALA A 57 -13.53 24.58 7.05
CA ALA A 57 -14.25 24.90 8.26
C ALA A 57 -15.54 24.03 8.31
N VAL A 58 -15.44 22.88 8.96
CA VAL A 58 -16.51 21.90 9.19
C VAL A 58 -17.77 22.59 9.70
N PRO A 59 -18.84 22.75 8.89
CA PRO A 59 -20.17 22.92 9.43
C PRO A 59 -20.72 21.52 9.75
N ALA A 60 -21.30 21.42 10.93
CA ALA A 60 -22.03 20.27 11.39
C ALA A 60 -22.88 19.62 10.28
N ARG A 61 -22.67 18.30 10.09
CA ARG A 61 -23.63 17.32 9.54
C ARG A 61 -24.64 17.85 8.50
N ALA A 62 -24.21 17.94 7.25
CA ALA A 62 -25.13 17.85 6.11
C ALA A 62 -25.16 16.38 5.66
N ARG A 63 -26.36 15.87 5.55
CA ARG A 63 -26.74 14.51 5.18
C ARG A 63 -26.15 14.13 3.82
N GLY A 64 -25.50 12.96 3.71
CA GLY A 64 -25.42 12.23 2.44
C GLY A 64 -24.06 11.78 1.94
N ASP A 65 -22.92 12.22 2.48
CA ASP A 65 -21.65 11.57 2.19
C ASP A 65 -21.33 10.59 3.32
N GLU A 66 -21.49 9.31 3.05
CA GLU A 66 -20.96 8.25 3.91
C GLU A 66 -19.45 8.42 3.98
N GLN A 67 -19.00 9.10 5.04
CA GLN A 67 -17.58 9.34 5.25
C GLN A 67 -16.91 8.00 5.49
N VAL A 68 -16.14 7.55 4.50
CA VAL A 68 -15.39 6.30 4.59
C VAL A 68 -14.50 6.34 5.83
N ALA A 69 -14.54 5.27 6.62
CA ALA A 69 -13.75 5.18 7.83
C ALA A 69 -12.24 5.30 7.51
N PRO A 70 -11.47 6.07 8.30
CA PRO A 70 -10.03 6.29 8.08
C PRO A 70 -9.23 5.04 8.46
N LEU A 71 -9.51 3.92 7.80
CA LEU A 71 -8.96 2.61 8.12
C LEU A 71 -8.14 2.06 6.96
N LEU A 72 -7.02 1.44 7.29
CA LEU A 72 -6.19 0.64 6.41
C LEU A 72 -6.36 -0.84 6.78
N GLY A 73 -6.96 -1.61 5.90
CA GLY A 73 -7.01 -3.08 6.02
C GLY A 73 -5.79 -3.71 5.36
N ALA A 74 -4.92 -4.39 6.12
CA ALA A 74 -3.70 -4.97 5.58
C ALA A 74 -3.19 -6.18 6.38
N ASN A 75 -2.25 -6.93 5.79
CA ASN A 75 -1.80 -8.22 6.32
C ASN A 75 -0.69 -8.14 7.41
N GLY A 76 -0.39 -6.95 7.93
CA GLY A 76 0.62 -6.76 8.97
C GLY A 76 2.06 -6.98 8.48
N ASP A 77 2.36 -6.61 7.24
CA ASP A 77 3.74 -6.50 6.79
C ASP A 77 4.47 -5.34 7.48
N LEU A 78 5.79 -5.44 7.66
CA LEU A 78 6.57 -4.41 8.34
C LEU A 78 6.51 -3.05 7.64
N VAL A 79 6.32 -3.01 6.32
CA VAL A 79 6.15 -1.74 5.59
C VAL A 79 4.95 -0.94 6.12
N VAL A 80 3.88 -1.62 6.53
CA VAL A 80 2.69 -0.96 7.10
C VAL A 80 3.01 -0.37 8.47
N GLU A 81 3.73 -1.10 9.33
CA GLU A 81 4.17 -0.59 10.65
C GLU A 81 5.07 0.64 10.49
N ILE A 82 6.01 0.61 9.54
CA ILE A 82 6.92 1.72 9.25
C ILE A 82 6.12 2.93 8.71
N LEU A 83 5.18 2.70 7.78
CA LEU A 83 4.32 3.77 7.24
C LEU A 83 3.53 4.47 8.36
N LEU A 84 2.84 3.70 9.20
CA LEU A 84 2.04 4.23 10.31
C LEU A 84 2.90 4.99 11.33
N SER A 85 4.13 4.52 11.58
CA SER A 85 5.07 5.21 12.46
C SER A 85 5.52 6.55 11.91
N HIS A 86 5.71 6.67 10.58
CA HIS A 86 6.06 7.93 9.93
C HIS A 86 4.86 8.89 9.92
N LEU A 87 3.64 8.41 9.65
CA LEU A 87 2.43 9.24 9.74
C LEU A 87 2.30 9.89 11.12
N LEU A 88 2.53 9.11 12.18
CA LEU A 88 2.50 9.61 13.55
C LEU A 88 3.64 10.58 13.84
N GLY A 89 4.86 10.27 13.40
CA GLY A 89 6.05 11.10 13.64
C GLY A 89 6.06 12.43 12.89
N ASP A 90 5.44 12.47 11.70
CA ASP A 90 5.37 13.65 10.84
C ASP A 90 4.10 14.49 11.09
N ASP A 91 3.33 14.21 12.15
CA ASP A 91 2.07 14.89 12.50
C ASP A 91 1.05 14.91 11.35
N LYS A 92 0.98 13.82 10.60
CA LYS A 92 0.02 13.66 9.50
C LYS A 92 -1.32 13.13 10.01
N PRO A 93 -2.43 13.37 9.26
CA PRO A 93 -3.72 12.77 9.59
C PRO A 93 -3.62 11.26 9.72
N LEU A 94 -4.03 10.72 10.86
CA LEU A 94 -3.86 9.31 11.19
C LEU A 94 -4.85 8.43 10.43
N VAL A 95 -4.36 7.23 10.09
CA VAL A 95 -5.14 6.13 9.56
C VAL A 95 -5.08 4.96 10.54
N GLY A 96 -6.24 4.45 10.95
CA GLY A 96 -6.33 3.27 11.80
C GLY A 96 -5.97 2.00 11.04
N PHE A 97 -5.42 1.00 11.72
CA PHE A 97 -5.03 -0.27 11.11
C PHE A 97 -5.98 -1.40 11.51
N ILE A 98 -6.41 -2.19 10.53
CA ILE A 98 -7.15 -3.45 10.72
C ILE A 98 -6.35 -4.59 10.11
N GLN A 99 -6.09 -5.63 10.89
CA GLN A 99 -5.47 -6.87 10.39
C GLN A 99 -6.45 -7.57 9.44
N ALA A 100 -6.09 -7.63 8.17
CA ALA A 100 -6.88 -8.28 7.12
C ALA A 100 -5.97 -8.94 6.09
N ASP A 101 -6.38 -10.08 5.55
CA ASP A 101 -5.74 -10.61 4.34
C ASP A 101 -6.22 -9.84 3.09
N ARG A 102 -5.59 -10.13 1.95
CA ARG A 102 -5.90 -9.44 0.68
C ARG A 102 -7.39 -9.51 0.31
N GLN A 103 -8.01 -10.67 0.42
CA GLN A 103 -9.41 -10.84 0.01
C GLN A 103 -10.36 -10.09 0.94
N THR A 104 -10.12 -10.17 2.25
CA THR A 104 -10.89 -9.45 3.26
C THR A 104 -10.73 -7.94 3.10
N ALA A 105 -9.51 -7.44 2.89
CA ALA A 105 -9.25 -6.01 2.68
C ALA A 105 -9.95 -5.49 1.41
N LEU A 106 -9.92 -6.25 0.32
CA LEU A 106 -10.64 -5.88 -0.92
C LEU A 106 -12.15 -5.82 -0.72
N ALA A 107 -12.75 -6.81 -0.05
CA ALA A 107 -14.19 -6.82 0.23
C ALA A 107 -14.60 -5.64 1.11
N GLN A 108 -13.76 -5.27 2.09
CA GLN A 108 -13.99 -4.08 2.93
C GLN A 108 -13.82 -2.77 2.16
N LEU A 109 -12.88 -2.71 1.19
CA LEU A 109 -12.72 -1.56 0.31
C LEU A 109 -13.93 -1.40 -0.61
N GLU A 110 -14.42 -2.48 -1.24
CA GLU A 110 -15.62 -2.47 -2.09
C GLU A 110 -16.85 -1.90 -1.37
N THR A 111 -17.04 -2.30 -0.12
CA THR A 111 -18.15 -1.81 0.71
C THR A 111 -17.90 -0.45 1.35
N LYS A 112 -16.78 0.21 1.02
CA LYS A 112 -16.32 1.49 1.61
C LYS A 112 -16.20 1.45 3.14
N ALA A 113 -16.06 0.27 3.73
CA ALA A 113 -15.82 0.10 5.16
C ALA A 113 -14.41 0.54 5.58
N ILE A 114 -13.46 0.56 4.65
CA ILE A 114 -12.08 1.05 4.82
C ILE A 114 -11.71 2.00 3.69
N LEU A 115 -10.75 2.88 3.96
CA LEU A 115 -10.24 3.88 3.01
C LEU A 115 -9.11 3.31 2.12
N LEU A 116 -8.28 2.44 2.68
CA LEU A 116 -7.08 1.89 2.04
C LEU A 116 -7.02 0.37 2.24
N ALA A 117 -6.68 -0.38 1.20
CA ALA A 117 -6.47 -1.82 1.28
C ALA A 117 -5.02 -2.17 0.91
N GLY A 118 -4.33 -2.94 1.77
CA GLY A 118 -3.05 -3.54 1.44
C GLY A 118 -3.21 -4.55 0.31
N TYR A 119 -2.51 -4.33 -0.79
CA TYR A 119 -2.64 -5.11 -2.01
C TYR A 119 -1.28 -5.62 -2.48
N HIS A 120 -1.23 -6.89 -2.84
CA HIS A 120 -0.02 -7.54 -3.31
C HIS A 120 -0.40 -8.55 -4.41
N ALA A 121 -0.52 -8.05 -5.64
CA ALA A 121 -0.68 -8.82 -6.87
C ALA A 121 -0.29 -7.94 -8.05
N ASP A 122 0.22 -8.58 -9.10
CA ASP A 122 0.65 -7.87 -10.32
C ASP A 122 -0.54 -7.38 -11.17
N LYS A 123 -1.74 -7.93 -10.95
CA LYS A 123 -2.96 -7.58 -11.70
C LYS A 123 -3.96 -6.87 -10.79
N PRO A 124 -4.73 -5.91 -11.32
CA PRO A 124 -5.83 -5.29 -10.60
C PRO A 124 -6.89 -6.35 -10.21
N PRO A 125 -7.66 -6.12 -9.14
CA PRO A 125 -8.71 -7.03 -8.73
C PRO A 125 -9.84 -7.04 -9.78
N ALA A 126 -10.21 -8.22 -10.26
CA ALA A 126 -11.23 -8.42 -11.31
C ALA A 126 -12.67 -8.03 -10.90
N ARG A 127 -12.91 -7.60 -9.66
CA ARG A 127 -14.25 -7.42 -9.08
C ARG A 127 -14.65 -6.00 -8.75
N ILE A 128 -13.73 -5.03 -8.76
CA ILE A 128 -14.10 -3.62 -8.51
C ILE A 128 -14.44 -3.01 -9.86
N GLU A 129 -15.54 -3.47 -10.45
CA GLU A 129 -16.02 -3.05 -11.76
C GLU A 129 -16.44 -1.57 -11.75
N ALA A 130 -16.18 -0.89 -12.86
CA ALA A 130 -16.64 0.46 -13.20
C ALA A 130 -16.10 1.61 -12.33
N THR A 131 -15.19 1.39 -11.40
CA THR A 131 -14.66 2.47 -10.56
C THR A 131 -13.16 2.62 -10.77
N ARG A 132 -12.71 3.86 -10.95
CA ARG A 132 -11.30 4.17 -11.09
C ARG A 132 -10.56 3.93 -9.78
N LEU A 133 -9.62 2.98 -9.79
CA LEU A 133 -8.76 2.69 -8.64
C LEU A 133 -7.42 3.41 -8.78
N ALA A 134 -6.79 3.70 -7.65
CA ALA A 134 -5.41 4.14 -7.56
C ALA A 134 -4.61 3.17 -6.68
N ARG A 135 -3.33 3.01 -7.02
CA ARG A 135 -2.36 2.22 -6.25
C ARG A 135 -1.23 3.14 -5.82
N ILE A 136 -0.89 3.10 -4.55
CA ILE A 136 0.30 3.74 -3.98
C ILE A 136 1.32 2.63 -3.75
N HIS A 137 2.41 2.60 -4.54
CA HIS A 137 3.45 1.59 -4.38
C HIS A 137 4.26 1.85 -3.11
N LEU A 138 4.40 0.83 -2.27
CA LEU A 138 5.21 0.92 -1.05
C LEU A 138 6.56 0.25 -1.23
N VAL A 139 6.59 -1.03 -1.63
CA VAL A 139 7.84 -1.77 -1.82
C VAL A 139 7.64 -2.99 -2.73
N ARG A 140 8.72 -3.46 -3.37
CA ARG A 140 8.81 -4.86 -3.80
C ARG A 140 9.45 -5.65 -2.67
N ARG A 141 8.88 -6.82 -2.33
CA ARG A 141 9.32 -7.61 -1.17
C ARG A 141 9.55 -9.08 -1.51
N GLN A 142 10.49 -9.71 -0.81
CA GLN A 142 10.73 -11.13 -0.92
C GLN A 142 9.80 -11.91 0.03
N VAL A 143 9.14 -12.94 -0.52
CA VAL A 143 8.30 -13.91 0.21
C VAL A 143 8.93 -15.30 0.15
N GLY A 144 8.81 -16.07 1.24
CA GLY A 144 9.46 -17.37 1.34
C GLY A 144 9.33 -18.02 2.69
N LEU A 145 10.29 -18.84 3.05
CA LEU A 145 10.29 -19.65 4.27
C LEU A 145 11.37 -19.16 5.25
N ALA A 146 10.94 -18.73 6.43
CA ALA A 146 11.83 -18.46 7.56
C ALA A 146 12.13 -19.75 8.34
N HIS A 147 13.35 -19.90 8.83
CA HIS A 147 13.79 -21.09 9.59
C HIS A 147 14.91 -20.74 10.57
N PRO A 148 15.11 -21.52 11.65
CA PRO A 148 16.22 -21.32 12.57
C PRO A 148 17.58 -21.60 11.89
N ALA A 149 18.65 -21.00 12.38
CA ALA A 149 20.00 -21.18 11.83
C ALA A 149 20.49 -22.64 11.93
N SER A 150 19.99 -23.42 12.87
CA SER A 150 20.28 -24.85 13.04
C SER A 150 19.70 -25.73 11.95
N LEU A 151 18.68 -25.23 11.23
CA LEU A 151 18.08 -25.95 10.10
C LEU A 151 18.71 -25.43 8.80
N ARG A 152 19.04 -26.36 7.89
CA ARG A 152 19.54 -26.03 6.56
C ARG A 152 18.46 -26.30 5.52
N VAL A 153 18.06 -25.23 4.82
CA VAL A 153 17.08 -25.28 3.71
C VAL A 153 17.80 -24.84 2.44
N ARG A 154 17.95 -25.72 1.48
CA ARG A 154 18.59 -25.48 0.18
C ARG A 154 17.60 -25.59 -0.98
N SER A 155 16.52 -26.31 -0.77
CA SER A 155 15.49 -26.58 -1.75
C SER A 155 14.13 -26.77 -1.08
N LEU A 156 13.06 -26.69 -1.84
CA LEU A 156 11.72 -27.02 -1.34
C LEU A 156 11.59 -28.51 -0.98
N GLY A 157 12.45 -29.39 -1.50
CA GLY A 157 12.49 -30.80 -1.08
C GLY A 157 12.80 -30.98 0.41
N ASP A 158 13.58 -30.07 1.00
CA ASP A 158 14.00 -30.14 2.41
C ASP A 158 12.84 -29.94 3.40
N ILE A 159 11.70 -29.39 2.93
CA ILE A 159 10.53 -29.11 3.79
C ILE A 159 9.60 -30.33 3.97
N ALA A 160 9.75 -31.38 3.16
CA ALA A 160 8.78 -32.48 3.05
C ALA A 160 8.47 -33.23 4.37
N ARG A 161 9.37 -33.15 5.36
CA ARG A 161 9.22 -33.80 6.68
C ARG A 161 9.15 -32.81 7.84
N ARG A 162 8.96 -31.51 7.54
CA ARG A 162 9.01 -30.43 8.52
C ARG A 162 7.62 -29.99 8.95
N ARG A 163 7.52 -29.44 10.14
CA ARG A 163 6.31 -28.76 10.63
C ARG A 163 6.29 -27.35 10.05
N LEU A 164 5.18 -26.96 9.45
CA LEU A 164 5.03 -25.70 8.74
C LEU A 164 4.04 -24.79 9.46
N ALA A 165 4.41 -23.53 9.67
CA ALA A 165 3.50 -22.46 10.02
C ALA A 165 3.18 -21.71 8.71
N LEU A 166 1.98 -21.89 8.17
CA LEU A 166 1.55 -21.30 6.91
C LEU A 166 0.55 -20.17 7.12
N ARG A 167 0.38 -19.37 6.10
CA ARG A 167 -0.69 -18.38 5.98
C ARG A 167 -1.96 -19.06 5.45
N PRO A 168 -3.16 -18.49 5.70
CA PRO A 168 -4.39 -19.03 5.14
C PRO A 168 -4.37 -19.02 3.61
N PRO A 169 -5.17 -19.87 2.93
CA PRO A 169 -5.24 -19.89 1.46
C PRO A 169 -5.62 -18.56 0.81
N SER A 170 -6.36 -17.71 1.52
CA SER A 170 -6.73 -16.35 1.11
C SER A 170 -5.57 -15.34 1.10
N ALA A 171 -4.43 -15.66 1.71
CA ALA A 171 -3.27 -14.79 1.74
C ALA A 171 -2.43 -14.93 0.46
N GLY A 172 -2.05 -13.82 -0.17
CA GLY A 172 -1.29 -13.84 -1.44
C GLY A 172 0.03 -14.59 -1.36
N VAL A 173 0.77 -14.48 -0.26
CA VAL A 173 2.00 -15.25 -0.05
C VAL A 173 1.77 -16.77 -0.14
N ARG A 174 0.55 -17.24 0.18
CA ARG A 174 0.18 -18.64 0.06
C ARG A 174 0.09 -19.07 -1.41
N GLU A 175 -0.39 -18.23 -2.31
CA GLU A 175 -0.42 -18.52 -3.74
C GLU A 175 0.99 -18.75 -4.30
N HIS A 176 1.99 -17.93 -3.90
CA HIS A 176 3.39 -18.13 -4.29
C HIS A 176 3.94 -19.46 -3.78
N PHE A 177 3.66 -19.77 -2.52
CA PHE A 177 4.09 -21.04 -1.93
C PHE A 177 3.46 -22.24 -2.65
N ASP A 178 2.14 -22.26 -2.85
CA ASP A 178 1.43 -23.36 -3.48
C ASP A 178 1.90 -23.57 -4.93
N ARG A 179 2.14 -22.50 -5.68
CA ARG A 179 2.73 -22.54 -7.02
C ARG A 179 4.15 -23.16 -7.01
N ALA A 180 4.98 -22.73 -6.06
CA ALA A 180 6.34 -23.23 -5.92
C ALA A 180 6.38 -24.72 -5.52
N ILE A 181 5.48 -25.16 -4.63
CA ILE A 181 5.31 -26.55 -4.24
C ILE A 181 4.88 -27.42 -5.43
N ALA A 182 3.93 -26.93 -6.23
CA ALA A 182 3.48 -27.60 -7.44
C ALA A 182 4.62 -27.72 -8.47
N ALA A 183 5.37 -26.66 -8.71
CA ALA A 183 6.53 -26.65 -9.60
C ALA A 183 7.63 -27.63 -9.14
N ALA A 184 7.84 -27.77 -7.84
CA ALA A 184 8.76 -28.74 -7.24
C ALA A 184 8.23 -30.19 -7.24
N ARG A 185 7.01 -30.43 -7.77
CA ARG A 185 6.32 -31.74 -7.76
C ARG A 185 6.13 -32.33 -6.37
N LEU A 186 6.01 -31.47 -5.36
CA LEU A 186 5.69 -31.86 -3.99
C LEU A 186 4.16 -31.96 -3.81
N THR A 187 3.75 -32.83 -2.89
CA THR A 187 2.31 -33.04 -2.64
C THR A 187 1.89 -32.24 -1.41
N LEU A 188 1.09 -31.16 -1.59
CA LEU A 188 0.55 -30.34 -0.51
C LEU A 188 -0.14 -31.16 0.59
N ARG A 189 -0.93 -32.18 0.21
CA ARG A 189 -1.64 -33.07 1.16
C ARG A 189 -0.70 -33.75 2.18
N LYS A 190 0.55 -34.06 1.79
CA LYS A 190 1.55 -34.64 2.72
C LYS A 190 2.15 -33.59 3.65
N LEU A 191 2.14 -32.33 3.25
CA LEU A 191 2.60 -31.20 4.05
C LEU A 191 1.53 -30.74 5.04
N GLU A 192 0.27 -30.75 4.65
CA GLU A 192 -0.88 -30.30 5.44
C GLU A 192 -1.03 -31.02 6.77
N ALA A 193 -0.70 -32.32 6.83
CA ALA A 193 -0.75 -33.10 8.06
C ALA A 193 0.19 -32.59 9.17
N ARG A 194 1.10 -31.67 8.86
CA ARG A 194 2.08 -31.08 9.79
C ARG A 194 2.08 -29.58 9.75
N THR A 195 0.97 -29.00 9.34
CA THR A 195 0.84 -27.56 9.12
C THR A 195 -0.08 -26.93 10.15
N THR A 196 0.32 -25.79 10.69
CA THR A 196 -0.55 -24.85 11.40
C THR A 196 -0.82 -23.63 10.52
N VAL A 197 -2.01 -23.05 10.64
CA VAL A 197 -2.39 -21.86 9.87
C VAL A 197 -2.50 -20.66 10.79
N HIS A 198 -1.86 -19.56 10.40
CA HIS A 198 -1.76 -18.33 11.18
C HIS A 198 -2.20 -17.12 10.35
N VAL A 199 -2.92 -16.20 10.99
CA VAL A 199 -3.53 -15.04 10.32
C VAL A 199 -2.55 -13.89 10.02
N SER A 200 -1.35 -13.88 10.62
CA SER A 200 -0.36 -12.82 10.38
C SER A 200 1.04 -13.39 10.07
N HIS A 201 1.88 -12.60 9.42
CA HIS A 201 3.30 -12.92 9.23
C HIS A 201 4.02 -13.06 10.56
N ARG A 202 3.69 -12.19 11.53
CA ARG A 202 4.25 -12.23 12.89
C ARG A 202 3.96 -13.58 13.56
N ASP A 203 2.72 -14.05 13.50
CA ASP A 203 2.33 -15.29 14.18
C ASP A 203 3.02 -16.52 13.57
N THR A 204 3.25 -16.54 12.24
CA THR A 204 3.99 -17.62 11.61
C THR A 204 5.44 -17.68 12.10
N VAL A 205 6.16 -16.55 12.18
CA VAL A 205 7.55 -16.55 12.66
C VAL A 205 7.62 -16.82 14.17
N CYS A 206 6.66 -16.33 14.95
CA CYS A 206 6.57 -16.63 16.38
C CYS A 206 6.38 -18.14 16.64
N ALA A 207 5.64 -18.87 15.81
CA ALA A 207 5.51 -20.31 15.92
C ALA A 207 6.87 -21.02 15.76
N VAL A 208 7.74 -20.54 14.87
CA VAL A 208 9.10 -21.08 14.73
C VAL A 208 9.97 -20.71 15.93
N VAL A 209 9.93 -19.46 16.38
CA VAL A 209 10.71 -19.01 17.57
C VAL A 209 10.35 -19.81 18.82
N ARG A 210 9.07 -20.17 18.99
CA ARG A 210 8.59 -21.01 20.10
C ARG A 210 8.84 -22.51 19.91
N GLY A 211 9.41 -22.94 18.76
CA GLY A 211 9.63 -24.35 18.47
C GLY A 211 8.35 -25.14 18.13
N GLU A 212 7.24 -24.48 17.86
CA GLU A 212 5.95 -25.09 17.47
C GLU A 212 5.99 -25.52 16.00
N ALA A 213 6.74 -24.81 15.15
CA ALA A 213 7.01 -25.12 13.75
C ALA A 213 8.51 -25.11 13.46
N ASP A 214 8.89 -25.77 12.35
CA ASP A 214 10.27 -25.78 11.88
C ASP A 214 10.51 -24.69 10.82
N LEU A 215 9.46 -24.32 10.09
CA LEU A 215 9.48 -23.34 9.01
C LEU A 215 8.24 -22.46 9.06
N ALA A 216 8.39 -21.18 8.73
CA ALA A 216 7.30 -20.22 8.64
C ALA A 216 7.20 -19.62 7.24
N LEU A 217 6.01 -19.64 6.64
CA LEU A 217 5.72 -18.92 5.40
C LEU A 217 5.52 -17.44 5.71
N THR A 218 6.46 -16.60 5.29
CA THR A 218 6.49 -15.19 5.65
C THR A 218 7.27 -14.34 4.63
N THR A 219 7.64 -13.12 5.01
CA THR A 219 8.52 -12.22 4.26
C THR A 219 9.94 -12.24 4.84
N ALA A 220 10.95 -11.86 4.03
CA ALA A 220 12.33 -11.73 4.49
C ALA A 220 12.44 -10.74 5.66
N ALA A 221 11.69 -9.64 5.61
CA ALA A 221 11.61 -8.63 6.64
C ALA A 221 11.23 -9.21 8.02
N TRP A 222 10.20 -10.04 8.08
CA TRP A 222 9.77 -10.68 9.31
C TRP A 222 10.74 -11.77 9.79
N ALA A 223 11.39 -12.49 8.86
CA ALA A 223 12.43 -13.46 9.23
C ALA A 223 13.61 -12.78 9.93
N GLU A 224 14.13 -11.70 9.33
CA GLU A 224 15.23 -10.90 9.90
C GLU A 224 14.85 -10.29 11.25
N ARG A 225 13.66 -9.74 11.37
CA ARG A 225 13.15 -9.09 12.60
C ARG A 225 13.24 -9.98 13.84
N VAL A 226 13.12 -11.29 13.66
CA VAL A 226 13.17 -12.29 14.75
C VAL A 226 14.44 -13.16 14.73
N GLY A 227 15.44 -12.81 13.93
CA GLY A 227 16.72 -13.50 13.85
C GLY A 227 16.68 -14.86 13.17
N LEU A 228 15.70 -15.13 12.33
CA LEU A 228 15.60 -16.35 11.53
C LEU A 228 16.35 -16.21 10.20
N ARG A 229 16.82 -17.34 9.65
CA ARG A 229 17.30 -17.47 8.27
C ARG A 229 16.11 -17.47 7.32
N PHE A 230 16.35 -17.15 6.06
CA PHE A 230 15.30 -17.03 5.05
C PHE A 230 15.67 -17.79 3.76
N TYR A 231 14.72 -18.56 3.24
CA TYR A 231 14.75 -19.20 1.94
C TYR A 231 13.75 -18.52 1.01
N PRO A 232 14.19 -17.75 -0.01
CA PRO A 232 13.30 -17.00 -0.89
C PRO A 232 12.53 -17.93 -1.84
N ILE A 233 11.26 -17.65 -2.09
CA ILE A 233 10.41 -18.38 -3.03
C ILE A 233 10.00 -17.46 -4.19
N ALA A 234 9.61 -16.23 -3.92
CA ALA A 234 9.17 -15.27 -4.90
C ALA A 234 9.43 -13.83 -4.45
N GLU A 235 9.25 -12.92 -5.38
CA GLU A 235 9.20 -11.48 -5.14
C GLU A 235 7.82 -10.97 -5.58
N GLU A 236 7.23 -10.07 -4.82
CA GLU A 236 5.94 -9.46 -5.13
C GLU A 236 5.93 -7.97 -4.81
N SER A 237 5.07 -7.21 -5.50
CA SER A 237 4.76 -5.82 -5.16
C SER A 237 3.86 -5.76 -3.93
N TYR A 238 4.06 -4.75 -3.08
CA TYR A 238 3.15 -4.42 -2.00
C TYR A 238 2.70 -2.96 -2.14
N ASP A 239 1.42 -2.79 -2.34
CA ASP A 239 0.80 -1.52 -2.64
C ASP A 239 -0.35 -1.22 -1.66
N LEU A 240 -0.79 0.02 -1.62
CA LEU A 240 -2.08 0.41 -1.06
C LEU A 240 -3.04 0.71 -2.21
N LEU A 241 -4.17 0.03 -2.21
CA LEU A 241 -5.26 0.22 -3.16
C LEU A 241 -6.35 1.09 -2.54
N LEU A 242 -6.91 2.01 -3.33
CA LEU A 242 -7.99 2.89 -2.93
C LEU A 242 -8.84 3.32 -4.13
N PHE A 243 -10.05 3.83 -3.89
CA PHE A 243 -10.80 4.52 -4.94
C PHE A 243 -10.11 5.84 -5.28
N ALA A 244 -9.91 6.12 -6.57
CA ALA A 244 -9.18 7.30 -7.03
C ALA A 244 -9.84 8.62 -6.61
N GLU A 245 -11.16 8.62 -6.36
CA GLU A 245 -11.90 9.76 -5.82
C GLU A 245 -11.38 10.22 -4.45
N HIS A 246 -10.79 9.30 -3.67
CA HIS A 246 -10.23 9.59 -2.34
C HIS A 246 -8.78 10.09 -2.36
N LEU A 247 -8.13 10.22 -3.51
CA LEU A 247 -6.75 10.77 -3.57
C LEU A 247 -6.61 12.19 -3.02
N GLY A 248 -7.71 12.95 -2.99
CA GLY A 248 -7.77 14.28 -2.37
C GLY A 248 -8.09 14.28 -0.88
N ASP A 249 -8.39 13.13 -0.28
CA ASP A 249 -8.64 13.02 1.16
C ASP A 249 -7.37 13.37 1.93
N PRO A 250 -7.41 14.26 2.95
CA PRO A 250 -6.21 14.67 3.69
C PRO A 250 -5.42 13.49 4.28
N ARG A 251 -6.09 12.40 4.67
CA ARG A 251 -5.47 11.20 5.21
C ARG A 251 -4.70 10.44 4.13
N VAL A 252 -5.26 10.33 2.93
CA VAL A 252 -4.60 9.72 1.77
C VAL A 252 -3.43 10.60 1.29
N VAL A 253 -3.62 11.92 1.27
CA VAL A 253 -2.53 12.87 0.96
C VAL A 253 -1.37 12.67 1.93
N GLY A 254 -1.63 12.57 3.25
CA GLY A 254 -0.59 12.27 4.24
C GLY A 254 0.14 10.95 3.97
N VAL A 255 -0.60 9.89 3.62
CA VAL A 255 0.00 8.59 3.22
C VAL A 255 0.88 8.74 1.97
N CYS A 256 0.42 9.47 0.94
CA CYS A 256 1.21 9.72 -0.27
C CYS A 256 2.50 10.51 0.02
N GLU A 257 2.41 11.55 0.84
CA GLU A 257 3.57 12.38 1.23
C GLU A 257 4.61 11.56 2.00
N VAL A 258 4.17 10.73 2.95
CA VAL A 258 5.06 9.81 3.68
C VAL A 258 5.68 8.80 2.70
N ALA A 259 4.89 8.14 1.86
CA ALA A 259 5.39 7.16 0.91
C ALA A 259 6.43 7.75 -0.07
N GLN A 260 6.30 9.02 -0.41
CA GLN A 260 7.24 9.75 -1.29
C GLN A 260 8.41 10.36 -0.55
N SER A 261 8.42 10.34 0.79
CA SER A 261 9.47 10.97 1.59
C SER A 261 10.79 10.20 1.52
N ARG A 262 11.90 10.94 1.60
CA ARG A 262 13.24 10.34 1.68
C ARG A 262 13.45 9.56 2.98
N SER A 263 12.87 10.02 4.08
CA SER A 263 12.97 9.37 5.40
C SER A 263 12.35 7.97 5.36
N PHE A 264 11.15 7.84 4.79
CA PHE A 264 10.47 6.56 4.63
C PHE A 264 11.26 5.59 3.75
N ARG A 265 11.72 6.04 2.57
CA ARG A 265 12.57 5.23 1.69
C ARG A 265 13.83 4.75 2.40
N THR A 266 14.54 5.66 3.11
CA THR A 266 15.74 5.30 3.88
C THR A 266 15.45 4.27 4.98
N ALA A 267 14.26 4.34 5.61
CA ALA A 267 13.87 3.34 6.61
C ALA A 267 13.63 1.97 5.96
N LEU A 268 13.00 1.94 4.78
CA LEU A 268 12.74 0.70 4.03
C LEU A 268 14.01 0.06 3.46
N ASP A 269 14.99 0.85 3.01
CA ASP A 269 16.28 0.35 2.48
C ASP A 269 17.08 -0.47 3.51
N ARG A 270 16.75 -0.33 4.79
CA ARG A 270 17.39 -1.09 5.89
C ARG A 270 16.67 -2.40 6.21
N VAL A 271 15.57 -2.70 5.53
CA VAL A 271 14.74 -3.89 5.80
C VAL A 271 15.07 -5.00 4.80
N ALA A 272 15.37 -6.17 5.32
CA ALA A 272 15.73 -7.31 4.47
C ALA A 272 14.65 -7.65 3.45
N GLY A 273 15.08 -7.86 2.21
CA GLY A 273 14.22 -8.30 1.12
C GLY A 273 13.28 -7.23 0.57
N TYR A 274 13.47 -5.95 0.94
CA TYR A 274 12.76 -4.82 0.33
C TYR A 274 13.58 -4.19 -0.79
N LYS A 275 12.88 -3.72 -1.83
CA LYS A 275 13.40 -2.88 -2.91
C LYS A 275 12.51 -1.65 -3.02
N THR A 276 13.11 -0.47 -3.09
CA THR A 276 12.45 0.81 -2.92
C THR A 276 12.47 1.70 -4.17
N ASP A 277 12.89 1.16 -5.31
CA ASP A 277 13.09 1.93 -6.55
C ASP A 277 11.82 2.69 -6.99
N GLU A 278 10.64 2.09 -6.80
CA GLU A 278 9.33 2.64 -7.19
C GLU A 278 8.51 3.14 -5.98
N THR A 279 9.09 3.20 -4.78
CA THR A 279 8.39 3.61 -3.55
C THR A 279 7.81 5.01 -3.68
N GLY A 280 6.50 5.14 -3.39
CA GLY A 280 5.75 6.39 -3.49
C GLY A 280 5.17 6.67 -4.89
N GLU A 281 5.36 5.79 -5.88
CA GLU A 281 4.68 5.93 -7.16
C GLU A 281 3.18 5.70 -7.01
N ILE A 282 2.40 6.56 -7.67
CA ILE A 282 0.94 6.45 -7.71
C ILE A 282 0.55 6.06 -9.14
N ARG A 283 -0.13 4.93 -9.27
CA ARG A 283 -0.61 4.40 -10.54
C ARG A 283 -2.13 4.33 -10.52
N TYR A 284 -2.74 4.64 -11.67
CA TYR A 284 -4.18 4.45 -11.87
C TYR A 284 -4.41 3.10 -12.53
N GLU A 285 -5.30 2.32 -11.98
CA GLU A 285 -5.82 1.11 -12.62
C GLU A 285 -7.08 1.50 -13.39
N PHE A 286 -7.06 1.29 -14.70
CA PHE A 286 -8.22 1.44 -15.55
C PHE A 286 -8.70 0.05 -15.96
N GLU A 287 -9.98 -0.17 -15.94
CA GLU A 287 -10.55 -1.26 -16.71
C GLU A 287 -10.29 -0.99 -18.19
N THR A 288 -9.46 -1.83 -18.81
CA THR A 288 -9.50 -1.94 -20.28
C THR A 288 -10.84 -2.57 -20.59
N ALA A 289 -11.76 -1.77 -21.17
CA ALA A 289 -12.96 -2.31 -21.75
C ALA A 289 -12.55 -3.51 -22.61
N ALA A 290 -13.04 -4.69 -22.23
CA ALA A 290 -12.86 -5.89 -23.01
C ALA A 290 -13.51 -5.65 -24.36
N GLY A 291 -12.66 -5.58 -25.41
CA GLY A 291 -13.09 -5.58 -26.80
C GLY A 291 -13.66 -6.92 -27.20
#